data_3601650571d3a6d2f848bea8f8a09c82
#
_entry.id   3601650571d3a6d2f848bea8f8a09c82
#
_cell.length_a   1.000
_cell.length_b   1.000
_cell.length_c   1.000
_cell.angle_alpha   90.00
_cell.angle_beta   90.00
_cell.angle_gamma   90.00
#
_symmetry.space_group_name_H-M   'P 1'
#
loop_
_entity.id
_entity.type
_entity.pdbx_description
1 polymer ?
#
loop_
_entity_poly.entity_id
_entity_poly.type
_entity_poly.pdbx_seq_one_letter_code
_entity_poly.pdbx_strand_id
1 'polypeptide(L)'
;KQLLATAFTNWNNHILVTEFTPEAKGLYDRSNNFDDLKTNTGLRCFMRFNLHQVLINKKPQLKPLKPVLKLADGFANAFNNLRLLVAKPNTQSAVNWQPVAEVDYAIGNFISQFQTNAFEQRTTADLNWILKNLWLKVSPPTDESKRYHVSSVASKFKNLCFAGYNSRNEIIAFLFFSLRDGHLKIPYAYFAQQQTEDVVAKIYEVMLTEKANMLTVFHPQLVTHLSSKPTPFIYKRPVKRNYIITKALSQHFPIKENIAIQDGDADCAFT
;
A
#
# COMPACT_ATOMS: atom_id res chain seq x y z
N LYS A 1 -18.69 -18.61 -12.91
CA LYS A 1 -18.11 -19.20 -14.13
C LYS A 1 -18.19 -18.25 -15.33
N GLN A 2 -19.36 -17.64 -15.62
CA GLN A 2 -19.53 -16.72 -16.77
C GLN A 2 -18.56 -15.53 -16.74
N LEU A 3 -18.43 -14.82 -15.59
CA LEU A 3 -17.51 -13.68 -15.45
C LEU A 3 -16.05 -14.06 -15.76
N LEU A 4 -15.60 -15.21 -15.28
CA LEU A 4 -14.25 -15.69 -15.56
C LEU A 4 -14.05 -16.04 -17.04
N ALA A 5 -15.05 -16.67 -17.68
CA ALA A 5 -15.01 -16.96 -19.10
C ALA A 5 -14.96 -15.66 -19.94
N THR A 6 -15.77 -14.66 -19.58
CA THR A 6 -15.73 -13.33 -20.22
C THR A 6 -14.37 -12.66 -20.05
N ALA A 7 -13.78 -12.74 -18.85
CA ALA A 7 -12.45 -12.21 -18.60
C ALA A 7 -11.38 -12.90 -19.47
N PHE A 8 -11.40 -14.23 -19.59
CA PHE A 8 -10.50 -14.95 -20.47
C PHE A 8 -10.61 -14.50 -21.93
N THR A 9 -11.82 -14.31 -22.41
CA THR A 9 -12.04 -13.83 -23.79
C THR A 9 -11.54 -12.40 -23.97
N ASN A 10 -11.91 -11.49 -23.06
CA ASN A 10 -11.60 -10.07 -23.21
C ASN A 10 -10.10 -9.74 -23.06
N TRP A 11 -9.36 -10.54 -22.29
CA TRP A 11 -7.93 -10.33 -22.03
C TRP A 11 -7.03 -11.43 -22.62
N ASN A 12 -7.49 -12.15 -23.63
CA ASN A 12 -6.72 -13.20 -24.31
C ASN A 12 -6.05 -14.17 -23.34
N ASN A 13 -6.74 -14.55 -22.26
CA ASN A 13 -6.22 -15.35 -21.15
C ASN A 13 -5.01 -14.74 -20.41
N HIS A 14 -4.75 -13.44 -20.51
CA HIS A 14 -3.67 -12.78 -19.77
C HIS A 14 -4.23 -12.09 -18.53
N ILE A 15 -4.27 -12.83 -17.41
CA ILE A 15 -4.89 -12.35 -16.16
C ILE A 15 -3.95 -12.57 -14.99
N LEU A 16 -3.74 -11.52 -14.20
CA LEU A 16 -3.16 -11.56 -12.86
C LEU A 16 -4.29 -11.37 -11.84
N VAL A 17 -4.28 -12.15 -10.76
CA VAL A 17 -5.24 -12.02 -9.66
C VAL A 17 -4.50 -11.94 -8.33
N THR A 18 -4.94 -11.05 -7.48
CA THR A 18 -4.47 -10.92 -6.11
C THR A 18 -5.62 -10.59 -5.15
N GLU A 19 -5.36 -10.61 -3.84
CA GLU A 19 -6.35 -10.30 -2.80
C GLU A 19 -7.64 -11.14 -2.87
N PHE A 20 -7.52 -12.40 -3.25
CA PHE A 20 -8.63 -13.36 -3.31
C PHE A 20 -8.88 -14.05 -1.97
N THR A 21 -10.14 -14.42 -1.74
CA THR A 21 -10.50 -15.26 -0.58
C THR A 21 -10.13 -16.73 -0.82
N PRO A 22 -10.03 -17.57 0.23
CA PRO A 22 -9.79 -19.01 0.07
C PRO A 22 -10.81 -19.69 -0.86
N GLU A 23 -12.08 -19.27 -0.80
CA GLU A 23 -13.16 -19.80 -1.65
C GLU A 23 -12.92 -19.43 -3.12
N ALA A 24 -12.51 -18.19 -3.39
CA ALA A 24 -12.14 -17.74 -4.74
C ALA A 24 -10.90 -18.49 -5.24
N LYS A 25 -9.88 -18.72 -4.39
CA LYS A 25 -8.71 -19.54 -4.76
C LYS A 25 -9.15 -20.93 -5.20
N GLY A 26 -10.03 -21.59 -4.44
CA GLY A 26 -10.58 -22.90 -4.81
C GLY A 26 -11.33 -22.91 -6.15
N LEU A 27 -11.91 -21.78 -6.58
CA LEU A 27 -12.50 -21.65 -7.92
C LEU A 27 -11.44 -21.56 -9.00
N TYR A 28 -10.37 -20.77 -8.78
CA TYR A 28 -9.25 -20.65 -9.71
C TYR A 28 -8.51 -21.98 -9.88
N ASP A 29 -8.26 -22.69 -8.79
CA ASP A 29 -7.60 -24.01 -8.82
C ASP A 29 -8.41 -25.04 -9.63
N ARG A 30 -9.75 -25.09 -9.41
CA ARG A 30 -10.64 -25.99 -10.18
C ARG A 30 -10.73 -25.64 -11.67
N SER A 31 -10.44 -24.40 -12.05
CA SER A 31 -10.40 -24.02 -13.47
C SER A 31 -9.20 -24.60 -14.21
N ASN A 32 -8.15 -24.96 -13.47
CA ASN A 32 -6.86 -25.46 -14.00
C ASN A 32 -6.17 -24.48 -14.99
N ASN A 33 -6.55 -23.20 -14.96
CA ASN A 33 -6.01 -22.17 -15.86
C ASN A 33 -5.01 -21.23 -15.17
N PHE A 34 -4.82 -21.35 -13.86
CA PHE A 34 -3.95 -20.50 -13.07
C PHE A 34 -2.81 -21.27 -12.42
N ASP A 35 -1.68 -20.61 -12.29
CA ASP A 35 -0.52 -21.01 -11.50
C ASP A 35 -0.31 -20.01 -10.36
N ASP A 36 0.28 -20.46 -9.26
CA ASP A 36 0.80 -19.58 -8.24
C ASP A 36 2.04 -18.84 -8.79
N LEU A 37 2.02 -17.51 -8.75
CA LEU A 37 3.13 -16.68 -9.23
C LEU A 37 4.12 -16.38 -8.11
N LYS A 38 3.63 -15.72 -7.06
CA LYS A 38 4.47 -15.22 -5.96
C LYS A 38 3.64 -14.93 -4.72
N THR A 39 4.28 -15.06 -3.57
CA THR A 39 3.76 -14.53 -2.30
C THR A 39 4.70 -13.44 -1.80
N ASN A 40 4.22 -12.20 -1.76
CA ASN A 40 4.94 -11.11 -1.15
C ASN A 40 4.67 -11.08 0.35
N THR A 41 5.74 -11.00 1.14
CA THR A 41 5.65 -10.78 2.58
C THR A 41 5.82 -9.29 2.86
N GLY A 42 4.83 -8.71 3.50
CA GLY A 42 4.80 -7.32 3.91
C GLY A 42 4.75 -7.17 5.42
N LEU A 43 4.71 -5.93 5.86
CA LEU A 43 4.58 -5.55 7.25
C LEU A 43 3.42 -4.57 7.42
N ARG A 44 2.55 -4.83 8.40
CA ARG A 44 1.54 -3.88 8.83
C ARG A 44 1.92 -3.31 10.19
N CYS A 45 2.10 -2.00 10.24
CA CYS A 45 2.58 -1.27 11.39
C CYS A 45 1.49 -0.34 11.91
N PHE A 46 1.24 -0.35 13.20
CA PHE A 46 0.20 0.46 13.85
C PHE A 46 0.87 1.58 14.65
N MET A 47 0.57 2.81 14.30
CA MET A 47 1.10 4.00 14.98
C MET A 47 0.12 4.57 16.00
N ARG A 48 -1.18 4.34 15.82
CA ARG A 48 -2.25 4.85 16.68
C ARG A 48 -3.25 3.76 17.00
N PHE A 49 -3.88 3.87 18.15
CA PHE A 49 -4.99 3.00 18.54
C PHE A 49 -6.26 3.35 17.74
N ASN A 50 -6.95 2.34 17.25
CA ASN A 50 -8.23 2.47 16.56
C ASN A 50 -9.11 1.24 16.86
N LEU A 51 -9.22 0.93 18.16
CA LEU A 51 -9.92 -0.26 18.66
C LEU A 51 -11.41 -0.21 18.32
N HIS A 52 -12.02 0.99 18.41
CA HIS A 52 -13.43 1.16 18.10
C HIS A 52 -13.81 0.80 16.67
N GLN A 53 -12.90 0.87 15.70
CA GLN A 53 -13.14 0.37 14.34
C GLN A 53 -12.75 -1.10 14.20
N VAL A 54 -11.55 -1.45 14.64
CA VAL A 54 -11.00 -2.81 14.48
C VAL A 54 -11.85 -3.86 15.20
N LEU A 55 -12.24 -3.62 16.45
CA LEU A 55 -13.01 -4.57 17.24
C LEU A 55 -14.46 -4.69 16.73
N ILE A 56 -15.09 -3.58 16.36
CA ILE A 56 -16.46 -3.61 15.85
C ILE A 56 -16.55 -4.32 14.50
N ASN A 57 -15.55 -4.11 13.62
CA ASN A 57 -15.51 -4.81 12.35
C ASN A 57 -15.29 -6.31 12.50
N LYS A 58 -14.51 -6.75 13.52
CA LYS A 58 -14.31 -8.17 13.82
C LYS A 58 -15.47 -8.80 14.60
N LYS A 59 -16.10 -8.02 15.48
CA LYS A 59 -17.19 -8.48 16.37
C LYS A 59 -18.31 -7.43 16.34
N PRO A 60 -19.25 -7.52 15.39
CA PRO A 60 -20.37 -6.57 15.28
C PRO A 60 -21.22 -6.44 16.55
N GLN A 61 -21.24 -7.47 17.40
CA GLN A 61 -21.89 -7.46 18.71
C GLN A 61 -21.39 -6.36 19.65
N LEU A 62 -20.16 -5.85 19.44
CA LEU A 62 -19.56 -4.76 20.22
C LEU A 62 -20.00 -3.35 19.76
N LYS A 63 -20.92 -3.24 18.80
CA LYS A 63 -21.46 -1.93 18.34
C LYS A 63 -21.97 -1.04 19.50
N PRO A 64 -22.69 -1.55 20.52
CA PRO A 64 -23.14 -0.72 21.65
C PRO A 64 -21.97 -0.11 22.44
N LEU A 65 -20.83 -0.78 22.49
CA LEU A 65 -19.62 -0.32 23.21
C LEU A 65 -18.78 0.69 22.40
N LYS A 66 -19.22 1.06 21.20
CA LYS A 66 -18.49 2.00 20.34
C LYS A 66 -18.11 3.32 21.03
N PRO A 67 -18.98 3.98 21.83
CA PRO A 67 -18.60 5.21 22.53
C PRO A 67 -17.46 4.98 23.52
N VAL A 68 -17.54 3.90 24.31
CA VAL A 68 -16.52 3.54 25.30
C VAL A 68 -15.18 3.21 24.64
N LEU A 69 -15.20 2.41 23.57
CA LEU A 69 -14.00 2.08 22.79
C LEU A 69 -13.38 3.33 22.16
N LYS A 70 -14.20 4.27 21.68
CA LYS A 70 -13.72 5.54 21.14
C LYS A 70 -13.07 6.42 22.20
N LEU A 71 -13.62 6.42 23.41
CA LEU A 71 -13.03 7.14 24.56
C LEU A 71 -11.69 6.50 24.96
N ALA A 72 -11.65 5.17 25.07
CA ALA A 72 -10.41 4.42 25.34
C ALA A 72 -9.33 4.69 24.29
N ASP A 73 -9.68 4.69 22.99
CA ASP A 73 -8.76 5.07 21.90
C ASP A 73 -8.27 6.50 22.08
N GLY A 74 -9.13 7.44 22.53
CA GLY A 74 -8.77 8.82 22.80
C GLY A 74 -7.68 8.95 23.86
N PHE A 75 -7.88 8.30 25.02
CA PHE A 75 -6.89 8.29 26.11
C PHE A 75 -5.57 7.58 25.68
N ALA A 76 -5.68 6.41 25.07
CA ALA A 76 -4.52 5.65 24.61
C ALA A 76 -3.71 6.46 23.56
N ASN A 77 -4.38 7.17 22.65
CA ASN A 77 -3.73 8.01 21.66
C ASN A 77 -3.14 9.30 22.26
N ALA A 78 -3.76 9.88 23.29
CA ALA A 78 -3.19 11.02 24.01
C ALA A 78 -1.86 10.61 24.68
N PHE A 79 -1.82 9.49 25.38
CA PHE A 79 -0.60 8.94 25.96
C PHE A 79 0.44 8.59 24.89
N ASN A 80 0.01 7.98 23.81
CA ASN A 80 0.90 7.64 22.68
C ASN A 80 1.47 8.90 22.01
N ASN A 81 0.72 9.98 21.91
CA ASN A 81 1.22 11.25 21.39
C ASN A 81 2.35 11.82 22.29
N LEU A 82 2.20 11.74 23.63
CA LEU A 82 3.29 12.08 24.57
C LEU A 82 4.52 11.21 24.31
N ARG A 83 4.33 9.89 24.18
CA ARG A 83 5.42 8.97 23.82
C ARG A 83 6.11 9.38 22.53
N LEU A 84 5.36 9.72 21.48
CA LEU A 84 5.91 10.12 20.18
C LEU A 84 6.66 11.46 20.27
N LEU A 85 6.24 12.38 21.15
CA LEU A 85 6.97 13.62 21.40
C LEU A 85 8.31 13.38 22.09
N VAL A 86 8.37 12.42 23.02
CA VAL A 86 9.61 12.05 23.73
C VAL A 86 10.52 11.20 22.85
N ALA A 87 9.95 10.15 22.22
CA ALA A 87 10.69 9.21 21.39
C ALA A 87 11.10 9.79 20.01
N LYS A 88 10.57 10.96 19.64
CA LYS A 88 10.77 11.68 18.38
C LYS A 88 11.16 10.74 17.24
N PRO A 89 10.19 10.18 16.47
CA PRO A 89 10.55 9.41 15.29
C PRO A 89 11.55 10.21 14.47
N ASN A 90 12.64 9.60 14.07
CA ASN A 90 13.60 10.30 13.23
C ASN A 90 12.94 10.67 11.91
N THR A 91 12.59 11.94 11.76
CA THR A 91 12.05 12.52 10.51
C THR A 91 13.11 13.37 9.81
N GLN A 92 14.31 13.46 10.38
CA GLN A 92 15.41 14.16 9.73
C GLN A 92 15.93 13.31 8.58
N SER A 93 16.06 13.94 7.44
CA SER A 93 16.56 13.34 6.20
C SER A 93 17.55 14.30 5.56
N ALA A 94 18.64 13.76 5.04
CA ALA A 94 19.57 14.51 4.20
C ALA A 94 18.99 14.77 2.80
N VAL A 95 17.90 14.08 2.46
CA VAL A 95 17.20 14.17 1.18
C VAL A 95 16.24 15.36 1.20
N ASN A 96 16.33 16.20 0.19
CA ASN A 96 15.36 17.27 -0.04
C ASN A 96 14.10 16.71 -0.70
N TRP A 97 13.03 16.51 0.09
CA TRP A 97 11.78 15.95 -0.39
C TRP A 97 10.85 17.03 -0.93
N GLN A 98 10.47 16.91 -2.19
CA GLN A 98 9.51 17.79 -2.85
C GLN A 98 8.21 17.04 -3.16
N PRO A 99 7.03 17.64 -2.89
CA PRO A 99 5.76 17.05 -3.31
C PRO A 99 5.64 17.10 -4.83
N VAL A 100 5.11 16.01 -5.40
CA VAL A 100 4.92 15.84 -6.84
C VAL A 100 3.42 15.80 -7.13
N ALA A 101 2.92 16.82 -7.82
CA ALA A 101 1.54 16.86 -8.29
C ALA A 101 1.38 16.16 -9.66
N GLU A 102 2.43 16.14 -10.45
CA GLU A 102 2.51 15.50 -11.76
C GLU A 102 3.91 14.92 -11.95
N VAL A 103 3.97 13.64 -12.34
CA VAL A 103 5.22 12.96 -12.66
C VAL A 103 5.73 13.48 -13.99
N ASP A 104 6.87 14.14 -14.00
CA ASP A 104 7.53 14.68 -15.21
C ASP A 104 8.46 13.64 -15.85
N TYR A 105 9.08 14.05 -16.94
CA TYR A 105 10.01 13.21 -17.70
C TYR A 105 11.26 12.80 -16.87
N ALA A 106 11.79 13.70 -16.04
CA ALA A 106 12.97 13.42 -15.24
C ALA A 106 12.68 12.35 -14.17
N ILE A 107 11.53 12.47 -13.48
CA ILE A 107 11.06 11.47 -12.52
C ILE A 107 10.76 10.15 -13.23
N GLY A 108 10.13 10.18 -14.40
CA GLY A 108 9.87 8.99 -15.22
C GLY A 108 11.14 8.24 -15.61
N ASN A 109 12.18 8.95 -16.04
CA ASN A 109 13.50 8.37 -16.35
C ASN A 109 14.18 7.77 -15.11
N PHE A 110 14.04 8.40 -13.94
CA PHE A 110 14.54 7.83 -12.70
C PHE A 110 13.82 6.52 -12.35
N ILE A 111 12.49 6.50 -12.42
CA ILE A 111 11.66 5.33 -12.13
C ILE A 111 12.05 4.15 -13.05
N SER A 112 12.25 4.39 -14.34
CA SER A 112 12.55 3.36 -15.34
C SER A 112 13.81 2.55 -15.00
N GLN A 113 14.78 3.14 -14.31
CA GLN A 113 16.02 2.46 -13.88
C GLN A 113 15.75 1.31 -12.91
N PHE A 114 14.62 1.33 -12.18
CA PHE A 114 14.24 0.32 -11.20
C PHE A 114 13.26 -0.71 -11.73
N GLN A 115 12.80 -0.59 -12.98
CA GLN A 115 11.73 -1.42 -13.53
C GLN A 115 12.20 -2.58 -14.42
N THR A 116 13.51 -2.84 -14.50
CA THR A 116 14.06 -3.89 -15.39
C THR A 116 13.42 -5.26 -15.17
N ASN A 117 13.13 -5.62 -13.92
CA ASN A 117 12.50 -6.88 -13.55
C ASN A 117 11.09 -6.68 -12.97
N ALA A 118 10.48 -5.50 -13.18
CA ALA A 118 9.14 -5.24 -12.67
C ALA A 118 8.10 -6.06 -13.44
N PHE A 119 7.11 -6.59 -12.71
CA PHE A 119 5.96 -7.24 -13.31
C PHE A 119 5.18 -6.25 -14.17
N GLU A 120 4.95 -5.07 -13.64
CA GLU A 120 4.27 -3.98 -14.32
C GLU A 120 5.21 -2.78 -14.44
N GLN A 121 5.49 -2.37 -15.66
CA GLN A 121 6.30 -1.18 -15.94
C GLN A 121 5.39 0.02 -16.07
N ARG A 122 5.23 0.77 -14.97
CA ARG A 122 4.41 1.98 -14.99
C ARG A 122 5.11 3.11 -15.71
N THR A 123 4.44 3.63 -16.72
CA THR A 123 4.89 4.84 -17.42
C THR A 123 4.52 6.11 -16.64
N THR A 124 5.12 7.22 -17.03
CA THR A 124 4.73 8.57 -16.54
C THR A 124 3.24 8.83 -16.75
N ALA A 125 2.69 8.40 -17.89
CA ALA A 125 1.26 8.57 -18.20
C ALA A 125 0.38 7.77 -17.26
N ASP A 126 0.75 6.51 -16.94
CA ASP A 126 0.00 5.66 -16.01
C ASP A 126 -0.03 6.26 -14.61
N LEU A 127 1.12 6.69 -14.09
CA LEU A 127 1.20 7.31 -12.76
C LEU A 127 0.40 8.61 -12.68
N ASN A 128 0.46 9.44 -13.72
CA ASN A 128 -0.32 10.67 -13.81
C ASN A 128 -1.82 10.38 -13.94
N TRP A 129 -2.18 9.31 -14.64
CA TRP A 129 -3.58 8.88 -14.72
C TRP A 129 -4.10 8.48 -13.33
N ILE A 130 -3.34 7.68 -12.57
CA ILE A 130 -3.69 7.27 -11.20
C ILE A 130 -3.80 8.48 -10.27
N LEU A 131 -2.92 9.48 -10.41
CA LEU A 131 -2.97 10.71 -9.61
C LEU A 131 -4.23 11.54 -9.90
N LYS A 132 -4.63 11.63 -11.16
CA LYS A 132 -5.79 12.43 -11.60
C LYS A 132 -7.12 11.71 -11.34
N ASN A 133 -7.14 10.37 -11.37
CA ASN A 133 -8.35 9.56 -11.31
C ASN A 133 -8.41 8.76 -10.00
N LEU A 134 -8.92 9.38 -8.95
CA LEU A 134 -9.09 8.70 -7.67
C LEU A 134 -10.14 7.60 -7.77
N TRP A 135 -9.80 6.37 -7.39
CA TRP A 135 -10.69 5.20 -7.46
C TRP A 135 -11.85 5.24 -6.47
N LEU A 136 -11.67 5.97 -5.36
CA LEU A 136 -12.65 6.04 -4.29
C LEU A 136 -13.30 7.42 -4.25
N LYS A 137 -14.62 7.42 -4.15
CA LYS A 137 -15.39 8.64 -3.88
C LYS A 137 -15.18 9.05 -2.41
N VAL A 138 -14.76 10.28 -2.19
CA VAL A 138 -14.71 10.85 -0.84
C VAL A 138 -16.09 11.34 -0.46
N SER A 139 -16.71 10.69 0.51
CA SER A 139 -18.06 11.01 1.01
C SER A 139 -18.19 10.53 2.46
N PRO A 140 -19.07 11.15 3.27
CA PRO A 140 -19.42 10.59 4.56
C PRO A 140 -19.90 9.14 4.40
N PRO A 141 -19.46 8.22 5.29
CA PRO A 141 -19.84 6.83 5.18
C PRO A 141 -21.35 6.65 5.45
N THR A 142 -22.07 6.09 4.49
CA THR A 142 -23.45 5.64 4.66
C THR A 142 -23.50 4.20 5.12
N ASP A 143 -24.64 3.73 5.65
CA ASP A 143 -24.78 2.33 6.06
C ASP A 143 -24.67 1.38 4.86
N GLU A 144 -25.06 1.83 3.67
CA GLU A 144 -24.94 1.08 2.42
C GLU A 144 -23.47 0.93 1.99
N SER A 145 -22.63 1.98 2.17
CA SER A 145 -21.19 1.91 1.88
C SER A 145 -20.41 0.97 2.80
N LYS A 146 -20.98 0.62 3.97
CA LYS A 146 -20.39 -0.32 4.93
C LYS A 146 -20.79 -1.78 4.68
N ARG A 147 -21.71 -2.02 3.74
CA ARG A 147 -22.27 -3.35 3.48
C ARG A 147 -21.28 -4.30 2.82
N TYR A 148 -20.33 -3.78 2.06
CA TYR A 148 -19.35 -4.58 1.32
C TYR A 148 -17.94 -4.35 1.84
N HIS A 149 -17.14 -5.41 1.85
CA HIS A 149 -15.73 -5.36 2.24
C HIS A 149 -14.90 -4.45 1.33
N VAL A 150 -15.29 -4.38 0.05
CA VAL A 150 -14.71 -3.50 -0.96
C VAL A 150 -15.69 -2.35 -1.19
N SER A 151 -15.52 -1.25 -0.48
CA SER A 151 -16.33 -0.06 -0.66
C SER A 151 -15.65 0.90 -1.62
N SER A 152 -16.40 1.42 -2.58
CA SER A 152 -15.97 2.52 -3.47
C SER A 152 -16.03 3.89 -2.81
N VAL A 153 -16.30 3.96 -1.50
CA VAL A 153 -16.44 5.21 -0.73
C VAL A 153 -15.48 5.19 0.46
N ALA A 154 -14.83 6.32 0.70
CA ALA A 154 -14.00 6.56 1.87
C ALA A 154 -14.32 7.92 2.49
N SER A 155 -14.13 8.09 3.80
CA SER A 155 -14.25 9.40 4.46
C SER A 155 -13.08 10.32 4.12
N LYS A 156 -11.91 9.73 3.90
CA LYS A 156 -10.70 10.41 3.45
C LYS A 156 -9.94 9.48 2.49
N PHE A 157 -9.73 9.95 1.27
CA PHE A 157 -8.88 9.25 0.31
C PHE A 157 -8.05 10.24 -0.48
N LYS A 158 -6.74 9.99 -0.56
CA LYS A 158 -5.83 10.77 -1.40
C LYS A 158 -4.58 10.00 -1.75
N ASN A 159 -4.04 10.31 -2.89
CA ASN A 159 -2.69 9.91 -3.30
C ASN A 159 -1.72 11.05 -3.01
N LEU A 160 -0.50 10.70 -2.58
CA LEU A 160 0.57 11.64 -2.28
C LEU A 160 1.84 11.12 -2.94
N CYS A 161 2.51 11.98 -3.72
CA CYS A 161 3.79 11.65 -4.30
C CYS A 161 4.87 12.59 -3.84
N PHE A 162 6.08 12.06 -3.68
CA PHE A 162 7.27 12.83 -3.32
C PHE A 162 8.46 12.36 -4.15
N ALA A 163 9.23 13.31 -4.65
CA ALA A 163 10.56 13.09 -5.21
C ALA A 163 11.61 13.57 -4.22
N GLY A 164 12.61 12.76 -3.98
CA GLY A 164 13.74 13.06 -3.11
C GLY A 164 14.96 13.46 -3.92
N TYR A 165 15.59 14.58 -3.57
CA TYR A 165 16.75 15.13 -4.24
C TYR A 165 17.96 15.16 -3.31
N ASN A 166 19.13 14.86 -3.87
CA ASN A 166 20.40 15.02 -3.16
C ASN A 166 20.88 16.48 -3.20
N SER A 167 22.06 16.74 -2.61
CA SER A 167 22.67 18.10 -2.58
C SER A 167 23.05 18.66 -3.95
N ARG A 168 23.11 17.81 -4.99
CA ARG A 168 23.36 18.20 -6.39
C ARG A 168 22.08 18.39 -7.20
N ASN A 169 20.93 18.35 -6.52
CA ASN A 169 19.60 18.39 -7.14
C ASN A 169 19.33 17.22 -8.12
N GLU A 170 19.94 16.05 -7.89
CA GLU A 170 19.67 14.83 -8.62
C GLU A 170 18.57 14.03 -7.91
N ILE A 171 17.65 13.43 -8.68
CA ILE A 171 16.59 12.56 -8.11
C ILE A 171 17.23 11.28 -7.61
N ILE A 172 17.01 10.94 -6.34
CA ILE A 172 17.55 9.74 -5.69
C ILE A 172 16.48 8.85 -5.07
N ALA A 173 15.25 9.32 -5.00
CA ALA A 173 14.11 8.56 -4.52
C ALA A 173 12.79 9.09 -5.11
N PHE A 174 11.84 8.18 -5.30
CA PHE A 174 10.44 8.52 -5.61
C PHE A 174 9.51 7.64 -4.78
N LEU A 175 8.52 8.26 -4.14
CA LEU A 175 7.54 7.58 -3.29
C LEU A 175 6.12 7.94 -3.69
N PHE A 176 5.30 6.94 -3.86
CA PHE A 176 3.88 7.07 -4.08
C PHE A 176 3.12 6.47 -2.88
N PHE A 177 2.33 7.28 -2.21
CA PHE A 177 1.49 6.88 -1.09
C PHE A 177 0.01 6.91 -1.46
N SER A 178 -0.74 5.95 -0.95
CA SER A 178 -2.20 5.96 -0.94
C SER A 178 -2.68 6.01 0.50
N LEU A 179 -3.49 7.00 0.84
CA LEU A 179 -4.05 7.19 2.18
C LEU A 179 -5.56 7.04 2.14
N ARG A 180 -6.09 6.01 2.81
CA ARG A 180 -7.52 5.76 2.96
C ARG A 180 -7.89 5.65 4.43
N ASP A 181 -8.72 6.54 4.95
CA ASP A 181 -9.29 6.50 6.31
C ASP A 181 -8.24 6.24 7.41
N GLY A 182 -7.06 6.88 7.28
CA GLY A 182 -5.94 6.74 8.21
C GLY A 182 -5.06 5.50 7.98
N HIS A 183 -5.31 4.73 6.94
CA HIS A 183 -4.43 3.65 6.50
C HIS A 183 -3.54 4.15 5.35
N LEU A 184 -2.24 4.21 5.60
CA LEU A 184 -1.23 4.55 4.60
C LEU A 184 -0.71 3.26 3.95
N LYS A 185 -0.71 3.21 2.63
CA LYS A 185 -0.05 2.18 1.82
C LYS A 185 1.05 2.84 0.99
N ILE A 186 2.00 2.06 0.51
CA ILE A 186 3.08 2.51 -0.38
C ILE A 186 2.98 1.71 -1.69
N PRO A 187 2.10 2.13 -2.63
CA PRO A 187 1.96 1.46 -3.91
C PRO A 187 3.27 1.34 -4.66
N TYR A 188 4.03 2.43 -4.75
CA TYR A 188 5.31 2.44 -5.42
C TYR A 188 6.38 3.15 -4.61
N ALA A 189 7.58 2.55 -4.55
CA ALA A 189 8.77 3.13 -3.96
C ALA A 189 9.99 2.76 -4.80
N TYR A 190 10.70 3.77 -5.28
CA TYR A 190 11.90 3.63 -6.10
C TYR A 190 13.03 4.40 -5.44
N PHE A 191 14.05 3.68 -4.96
CA PHE A 191 15.22 4.24 -4.29
C PHE A 191 16.30 3.17 -4.17
N ALA A 192 17.57 3.58 -4.10
CA ALA A 192 18.67 2.66 -3.84
C ALA A 192 18.80 2.37 -2.33
N GLN A 193 19.45 1.27 -1.98
CA GLN A 193 19.52 0.76 -0.60
C GLN A 193 20.07 1.79 0.40
N GLN A 194 21.01 2.63 -0.02
CA GLN A 194 21.60 3.67 0.84
C GLN A 194 20.59 4.75 1.27
N GLN A 195 19.51 4.96 0.54
CA GLN A 195 18.45 5.92 0.90
C GLN A 195 17.38 5.35 1.84
N THR A 196 17.50 4.10 2.28
CA THR A 196 16.46 3.43 3.08
C THR A 196 16.10 4.21 4.35
N GLU A 197 17.08 4.77 5.07
CA GLU A 197 16.83 5.54 6.30
C GLU A 197 16.10 6.86 6.01
N ASP A 198 16.48 7.57 4.97
CA ASP A 198 15.83 8.80 4.54
C ASP A 198 14.40 8.56 4.08
N VAL A 199 14.16 7.45 3.36
CA VAL A 199 12.82 7.02 2.94
C VAL A 199 11.96 6.69 4.15
N VAL A 200 12.50 5.98 5.15
CA VAL A 200 11.78 5.67 6.39
C VAL A 200 11.47 6.95 7.18
N ALA A 201 12.41 7.91 7.24
CA ALA A 201 12.18 9.21 7.85
C ALA A 201 11.00 9.95 7.16
N LYS A 202 10.95 9.93 5.82
CA LYS A 202 9.84 10.51 5.06
C LYS A 202 8.51 9.80 5.31
N ILE A 203 8.51 8.48 5.44
CA ILE A 203 7.32 7.70 5.80
C ILE A 203 6.79 8.16 7.17
N TYR A 204 7.66 8.32 8.18
CA TYR A 204 7.24 8.80 9.49
C TYR A 204 6.69 10.22 9.43
N GLU A 205 7.33 11.13 8.71
CA GLU A 205 6.86 12.50 8.48
C GLU A 205 5.44 12.48 7.89
N VAL A 206 5.22 11.72 6.81
CA VAL A 206 3.90 11.61 6.16
C VAL A 206 2.87 11.02 7.13
N MET A 207 3.21 9.98 7.89
CA MET A 207 2.30 9.38 8.86
C MET A 207 1.90 10.34 9.97
N LEU A 208 2.82 11.17 10.44
CA LEU A 208 2.55 12.17 11.49
C LEU A 208 1.71 13.32 10.95
N THR A 209 2.09 13.90 9.81
CA THR A 209 1.39 15.03 9.16
C THR A 209 -0.04 14.65 8.78
N GLU A 210 -0.21 13.46 8.19
CA GLU A 210 -1.51 12.97 7.75
C GLU A 210 -2.34 12.34 8.87
N LYS A 211 -1.78 12.21 10.07
CA LYS A 211 -2.36 11.54 11.24
C LYS A 211 -2.78 10.10 10.91
N ALA A 212 -1.94 9.40 10.12
CA ALA A 212 -2.20 8.02 9.75
C ALA A 212 -2.14 7.10 10.98
N ASN A 213 -3.08 6.16 11.06
CA ASN A 213 -3.19 5.21 12.17
C ASN A 213 -2.31 3.99 11.94
N MET A 214 -2.20 3.57 10.69
CA MET A 214 -1.41 2.39 10.34
C MET A 214 -0.76 2.55 8.96
N LEU A 215 0.34 1.79 8.77
CA LEU A 215 1.07 1.63 7.53
C LEU A 215 1.01 0.17 7.08
N THR A 216 0.81 -0.08 5.79
CA THR A 216 1.12 -1.37 5.18
C THR A 216 2.19 -1.17 4.12
N VAL A 217 3.22 -1.99 4.13
CA VAL A 217 4.36 -1.92 3.22
C VAL A 217 4.75 -3.31 2.76
N PHE A 218 5.05 -3.46 1.46
CA PHE A 218 5.53 -4.70 0.84
C PHE A 218 6.93 -4.56 0.23
N HIS A 219 7.47 -3.34 0.13
CA HIS A 219 8.81 -3.12 -0.40
C HIS A 219 9.87 -3.82 0.48
N PRO A 220 10.68 -4.74 -0.07
CA PRO A 220 11.53 -5.64 0.74
C PRO A 220 12.49 -4.92 1.67
N GLN A 221 13.17 -3.87 1.18
CA GLN A 221 14.13 -3.10 1.99
C GLN A 221 13.44 -2.40 3.16
N LEU A 222 12.23 -1.83 2.93
CA LEU A 222 11.45 -1.18 3.99
C LEU A 222 10.94 -2.20 5.01
N VAL A 223 10.47 -3.37 4.55
CA VAL A 223 10.04 -4.46 5.44
C VAL A 223 11.20 -4.91 6.34
N THR A 224 12.37 -5.14 5.76
CA THR A 224 13.57 -5.54 6.51
C THR A 224 13.97 -4.47 7.53
N HIS A 225 14.06 -3.20 7.12
CA HIS A 225 14.44 -2.10 8.01
C HIS A 225 13.44 -1.93 9.16
N LEU A 226 12.13 -1.86 8.85
CA LEU A 226 11.08 -1.67 9.85
C LEU A 226 10.91 -2.87 10.79
N SER A 227 11.32 -4.07 10.37
CA SER A 227 11.30 -5.26 11.22
C SER A 227 12.47 -5.32 12.19
N SER A 228 13.67 -4.95 11.73
CA SER A 228 14.94 -5.13 12.47
C SER A 228 15.32 -3.94 13.34
N LYS A 229 14.87 -2.72 13.01
CA LYS A 229 15.23 -1.51 13.74
C LYS A 229 14.15 -1.10 14.76
N PRO A 230 14.52 -0.35 15.83
CA PRO A 230 13.53 0.32 16.68
C PRO A 230 12.64 1.24 15.87
N THR A 231 11.36 1.22 16.14
CA THR A 231 10.36 2.00 15.39
C THR A 231 9.37 2.67 16.32
N PRO A 232 8.72 3.76 15.92
CA PRO A 232 7.70 4.42 16.71
C PRO A 232 6.37 3.68 16.77
N PHE A 233 6.24 2.54 16.07
CA PHE A 233 5.00 1.78 16.02
C PHE A 233 4.69 1.10 17.35
N ILE A 234 3.40 1.08 17.71
CA ILE A 234 2.88 0.40 18.90
C ILE A 234 2.91 -1.11 18.70
N TYR A 235 2.58 -1.54 17.49
CA TYR A 235 2.48 -2.95 17.13
C TYR A 235 2.83 -3.15 15.66
N LYS A 236 3.49 -4.25 15.35
CA LYS A 236 3.83 -4.67 13.99
C LYS A 236 3.38 -6.11 13.79
N ARG A 237 2.86 -6.43 12.61
CA ARG A 237 2.54 -7.81 12.23
C ARG A 237 2.89 -8.08 10.78
N PRO A 238 3.38 -9.29 10.45
CA PRO A 238 3.56 -9.68 9.06
C PRO A 238 2.20 -9.79 8.37
N VAL A 239 2.20 -9.49 7.08
CA VAL A 239 1.07 -9.70 6.17
C VAL A 239 1.58 -10.37 4.90
N LYS A 240 0.71 -11.15 4.26
CA LYS A 240 1.04 -11.82 3.00
C LYS A 240 0.08 -11.35 1.91
N ARG A 241 0.61 -11.23 0.69
CA ARG A 241 -0.17 -11.02 -0.51
C ARG A 241 0.20 -12.07 -1.52
N ASN A 242 -0.78 -12.88 -1.92
CA ASN A 242 -0.61 -13.93 -2.89
C ASN A 242 -1.01 -13.43 -4.27
N TYR A 243 -0.22 -13.81 -5.26
CA TYR A 243 -0.48 -13.52 -6.67
C TYR A 243 -0.60 -14.84 -7.42
N ILE A 244 -1.65 -14.96 -8.21
CA ILE A 244 -1.84 -16.06 -9.17
C ILE A 244 -1.93 -15.47 -10.58
N ILE A 245 -1.48 -16.25 -11.54
CA ILE A 245 -1.36 -15.82 -12.93
C ILE A 245 -1.93 -16.90 -13.84
N THR A 246 -2.56 -16.52 -14.93
CA THR A 246 -2.96 -17.50 -15.93
C THR A 246 -1.76 -18.17 -16.58
N LYS A 247 -1.89 -19.45 -16.94
CA LYS A 247 -0.84 -20.22 -17.61
C LYS A 247 -0.37 -19.55 -18.91
N ALA A 248 -1.31 -18.94 -19.65
CA ALA A 248 -0.97 -18.19 -20.86
C ALA A 248 -0.06 -16.98 -20.57
N LEU A 249 -0.40 -16.15 -19.58
CA LEU A 249 0.43 -15.02 -19.19
C LEU A 249 1.76 -15.47 -18.57
N SER A 250 1.75 -16.59 -17.84
CA SER A 250 2.95 -17.16 -17.20
C SER A 250 4.07 -17.49 -18.19
N GLN A 251 3.73 -17.81 -19.44
CA GLN A 251 4.71 -18.12 -20.50
C GLN A 251 5.58 -16.90 -20.87
N HIS A 252 5.11 -15.69 -20.62
CA HIS A 252 5.87 -14.45 -20.83
C HIS A 252 6.89 -14.17 -19.72
N PHE A 253 6.86 -14.93 -18.63
CA PHE A 253 7.75 -14.78 -17.47
C PHE A 253 8.51 -16.07 -17.20
N PRO A 254 9.57 -16.38 -17.96
CA PRO A 254 10.29 -17.65 -17.85
C PRO A 254 10.98 -17.85 -16.49
N ILE A 255 11.29 -16.76 -15.76
CA ILE A 255 11.96 -16.81 -14.46
C ILE A 255 11.08 -16.10 -13.43
N LYS A 256 10.11 -16.82 -12.86
CA LYS A 256 9.14 -16.30 -11.89
C LYS A 256 9.78 -15.73 -10.60
N GLU A 257 10.94 -16.26 -10.21
CA GLU A 257 11.61 -15.91 -8.95
C GLU A 257 12.16 -14.47 -8.94
N ASN A 258 12.56 -13.95 -10.08
CA ASN A 258 13.18 -12.63 -10.21
C ASN A 258 12.19 -11.49 -10.50
N ILE A 259 10.90 -11.79 -10.59
CA ILE A 259 9.89 -10.77 -10.86
C ILE A 259 9.70 -9.88 -9.63
N ALA A 260 9.91 -8.58 -9.77
CA ALA A 260 9.60 -7.59 -8.76
C ALA A 260 8.12 -7.17 -8.91
N ILE A 261 7.32 -7.42 -7.87
CA ILE A 261 5.92 -6.98 -7.80
C ILE A 261 5.81 -5.96 -6.67
N GLN A 262 5.42 -4.74 -7.00
CA GLN A 262 5.15 -3.70 -6.01
C GLN A 262 3.69 -3.76 -5.53
N ASP A 263 3.38 -3.06 -4.44
CA ASP A 263 2.03 -3.06 -3.85
C ASP A 263 0.98 -2.43 -4.78
N GLY A 264 1.41 -1.54 -5.68
CA GLY A 264 0.59 -0.87 -6.68
C GLY A 264 0.26 -1.72 -7.91
N ASP A 265 1.01 -2.80 -8.15
CA ASP A 265 0.76 -3.67 -9.28
C ASP A 265 -0.56 -4.41 -9.07
N ALA A 266 -1.32 -4.60 -10.15
CA ALA A 266 -2.71 -5.06 -10.14
C ALA A 266 -3.70 -4.10 -9.43
N ASP A 267 -3.32 -2.84 -9.20
CA ASP A 267 -4.15 -1.70 -8.77
C ASP A 267 -4.88 -1.84 -7.42
N CYS A 268 -4.73 -2.97 -6.72
CA CYS A 268 -5.43 -3.22 -5.45
C CYS A 268 -4.97 -2.33 -4.27
N ALA A 269 -3.82 -1.68 -4.38
CA ALA A 269 -3.36 -0.73 -3.36
C ALA A 269 -4.13 0.59 -3.37
N PHE A 270 -4.82 0.89 -4.45
CA PHE A 270 -5.57 2.12 -4.66
C PHE A 270 -7.05 2.03 -4.26
N THR A 271 -7.49 0.87 -3.75
CA THR A 271 -8.88 0.62 -3.36
C THR A 271 -9.07 0.47 -1.85
#